data_695f62a7c0b2764dc14bf2bb106f29bd
#
_entry.id   695f62a7c0b2764dc14bf2bb106f29bd
#
_cell.length_a   1.000
_cell.length_b   1.000
_cell.length_c   1.000
_cell.angle_alpha   90.00
_cell.angle_beta   90.00
_cell.angle_gamma   90.00
#
_symmetry.space_group_name_H-M   'P 1'
#
loop_
_entity.id
_entity.type
_entity.pdbx_description
1 polymer ?
#
loop_
_entity_poly.entity_id
_entity_poly.type
_entity_poly.pdbx_seq_one_letter_code
_entity_poly.pdbx_strand_id
1 'polypeptide(L)'
;RGLGDVYKRQPYDTGLDQEKLAEIADYFRPMREEALKSGLMNTKVLGVDINTLRYQVPGGMLSNLVSQLKEARAEDKYYDVLKEIPRVRKDFGEPPLVTPSSQIVGTQAVLNVLMGERYKMFTKESKKLLMGEFGQTVKPFDKEVQKKAIGDAKPITCRPADLIEPQLEKIEAEMKQWKQQDEDVLSYALFPQVATEFFKYREAQQKKVDASVADTKNGAYPV
;
A
#
# COMPACT_ATOMS: atom_id res chain seq x y z
N ARG A 1 -3.84 -20.74 12.42
CA ARG A 1 -4.38 -20.86 13.79
C ARG A 1 -5.44 -19.79 13.93
N GLY A 2 -6.69 -20.23 14.09
CA GLY A 2 -7.82 -19.33 14.05
C GLY A 2 -7.92 -18.47 15.32
N LEU A 3 -8.64 -17.37 15.23
CA LEU A 3 -9.00 -16.49 16.33
C LEU A 3 -9.52 -17.23 17.56
N GLY A 4 -10.20 -18.37 17.39
CA GLY A 4 -10.70 -19.21 18.49
C GLY A 4 -9.62 -19.71 19.44
N ASP A 5 -8.37 -19.94 18.98
CA ASP A 5 -7.28 -20.36 19.86
C ASP A 5 -6.74 -19.20 20.72
N VAL A 6 -6.86 -17.97 20.21
CA VAL A 6 -6.50 -16.75 20.95
C VAL A 6 -7.54 -16.47 22.04
N TYR A 7 -8.82 -16.59 21.72
CA TYR A 7 -9.91 -16.32 22.66
C TYR A 7 -9.98 -17.34 23.81
N LYS A 8 -9.69 -18.62 23.56
CA LYS A 8 -9.67 -19.64 24.61
C LYS A 8 -8.55 -19.46 25.65
N ARG A 9 -7.52 -18.69 25.32
CA ARG A 9 -6.36 -18.44 26.20
C ARG A 9 -6.40 -17.09 26.90
N GLN A 10 -7.40 -16.27 26.60
CA GLN A 10 -7.54 -14.97 27.26
C GLN A 10 -8.34 -15.10 28.55
N PRO A 11 -7.95 -14.39 29.63
CA PRO A 11 -8.71 -14.40 30.88
C PRO A 11 -10.03 -13.60 30.81
N TYR A 12 -10.33 -12.99 29.65
CA TYR A 12 -11.53 -12.18 29.46
C TYR A 12 -12.49 -12.88 28.50
N ASP A 13 -13.79 -12.87 28.85
CA ASP A 13 -14.84 -13.25 27.93
C ASP A 13 -15.00 -12.19 26.85
N THR A 14 -14.91 -12.60 25.59
CA THR A 14 -15.06 -11.69 24.44
C THR A 14 -16.51 -11.40 24.09
N GLY A 15 -17.45 -12.13 24.67
CA GLY A 15 -18.89 -12.05 24.34
C GLY A 15 -19.23 -12.55 22.93
N LEU A 16 -18.28 -13.19 22.23
CA LEU A 16 -18.52 -13.72 20.89
C LEU A 16 -19.25 -15.05 20.93
N ASP A 17 -20.26 -15.18 20.08
CA ASP A 17 -21.03 -16.42 19.88
C ASP A 17 -20.15 -17.45 19.15
N GLN A 18 -19.70 -18.46 19.90
CA GLN A 18 -18.81 -19.51 19.38
C GLN A 18 -19.51 -20.42 18.36
N GLU A 19 -20.82 -20.63 18.47
CA GLU A 19 -21.58 -21.45 17.54
C GLU A 19 -21.68 -20.76 16.18
N LYS A 20 -22.01 -19.46 16.15
CA LYS A 20 -22.01 -18.66 14.93
C LYS A 20 -20.63 -18.56 14.27
N LEU A 21 -19.57 -18.46 15.06
CA LEU A 21 -18.22 -18.49 14.53
C LEU A 21 -17.88 -19.83 13.88
N ALA A 22 -18.36 -20.95 14.46
CA ALA A 22 -18.20 -22.27 13.87
C ALA A 22 -18.98 -22.41 12.55
N GLU A 23 -20.24 -21.95 12.51
CA GLU A 23 -21.05 -21.92 11.28
C GLU A 23 -20.36 -21.12 10.16
N ILE A 24 -19.83 -19.94 10.48
CA ILE A 24 -19.06 -19.12 9.53
C ILE A 24 -17.84 -19.87 9.04
N ALA A 25 -17.09 -20.51 9.93
CA ALA A 25 -15.92 -21.29 9.57
C ALA A 25 -16.25 -22.46 8.64
N ASP A 26 -17.35 -23.16 8.90
CA ASP A 26 -17.80 -24.29 8.08
C ASP A 26 -18.28 -23.83 6.70
N TYR A 27 -18.93 -22.68 6.62
CA TYR A 27 -19.32 -22.06 5.33
C TYR A 27 -18.11 -21.72 4.46
N PHE A 28 -17.06 -21.15 5.02
CA PHE A 28 -15.89 -20.72 4.26
C PHE A 28 -14.85 -21.83 4.01
N ARG A 29 -14.94 -22.96 4.71
CA ARG A 29 -13.97 -24.07 4.56
C ARG A 29 -13.93 -24.65 3.13
N PRO A 30 -15.05 -24.98 2.47
CA PRO A 30 -15.03 -25.46 1.09
C PRO A 30 -14.44 -24.43 0.12
N MET A 31 -14.77 -23.15 0.29
CA MET A 31 -14.23 -22.06 -0.55
C MET A 31 -12.72 -21.94 -0.41
N ARG A 32 -12.19 -22.07 0.81
CA ARG A 32 -10.75 -22.10 1.07
C ARG A 32 -10.08 -23.30 0.40
N GLU A 33 -10.67 -24.47 0.47
CA GLU A 33 -10.13 -25.68 -0.18
C GLU A 33 -10.08 -25.53 -1.70
N GLU A 34 -11.12 -24.97 -2.29
CA GLU A 34 -11.14 -24.67 -3.72
C GLU A 34 -10.09 -23.63 -4.12
N ALA A 35 -9.94 -22.55 -3.35
CA ALA A 35 -8.92 -21.55 -3.57
C ALA A 35 -7.49 -22.11 -3.45
N LEU A 36 -7.26 -23.09 -2.59
CA LEU A 36 -5.99 -23.82 -2.49
C LEU A 36 -5.75 -24.72 -3.72
N LYS A 37 -6.78 -25.45 -4.17
CA LYS A 37 -6.69 -26.35 -5.34
C LYS A 37 -6.50 -25.57 -6.64
N SER A 38 -7.17 -24.44 -6.79
CA SER A 38 -7.05 -23.58 -7.99
C SER A 38 -5.76 -22.76 -8.04
N GLY A 39 -4.96 -22.75 -6.95
CA GLY A 39 -3.76 -21.94 -6.86
C GLY A 39 -4.02 -20.45 -6.59
N LEU A 40 -5.26 -20.04 -6.36
CA LEU A 40 -5.62 -18.68 -5.97
C LEU A 40 -4.99 -18.31 -4.63
N MET A 41 -4.89 -19.26 -3.70
CA MET A 41 -4.15 -19.12 -2.45
C MET A 41 -2.77 -19.76 -2.55
N ASN A 42 -1.72 -18.97 -2.34
CA ASN A 42 -0.34 -19.46 -2.38
C ASN A 42 0.01 -20.18 -1.08
N THR A 43 0.26 -21.49 -1.15
CA THR A 43 0.58 -22.32 0.00
C THR A 43 1.90 -21.95 0.68
N LYS A 44 2.85 -21.34 -0.04
CA LYS A 44 4.14 -20.88 0.53
C LYS A 44 4.00 -19.84 1.62
N VAL A 45 2.89 -19.07 1.61
CA VAL A 45 2.63 -18.02 2.62
C VAL A 45 1.66 -18.45 3.72
N LEU A 46 1.11 -19.67 3.63
CA LEU A 46 0.16 -20.20 4.62
C LEU A 46 0.83 -20.95 5.77
N GLY A 47 2.07 -21.38 5.59
CA GLY A 47 2.84 -22.08 6.61
C GLY A 47 3.40 -21.12 7.67
N VAL A 48 3.65 -21.65 8.87
CA VAL A 48 4.43 -20.93 9.88
C VAL A 48 5.92 -21.12 9.54
N ASP A 49 6.51 -20.08 8.99
CA ASP A 49 7.97 -20.04 8.76
C ASP A 49 8.63 -19.22 9.87
N ILE A 50 9.44 -19.89 10.71
CA ILE A 50 10.21 -19.23 11.78
C ILE A 50 11.22 -18.21 11.21
N ASN A 51 11.60 -18.36 9.95
CA ASN A 51 12.44 -17.40 9.25
C ASN A 51 11.75 -16.04 9.08
N THR A 52 10.43 -15.97 9.14
CA THR A 52 9.68 -14.71 9.15
C THR A 52 10.13 -13.79 10.29
N LEU A 53 10.39 -14.37 11.48
CA LEU A 53 10.95 -13.62 12.62
C LEU A 53 12.39 -13.17 12.35
N ARG A 54 13.19 -14.02 11.71
CA ARG A 54 14.58 -13.72 11.36
C ARG A 54 14.68 -12.61 10.30
N TYR A 55 13.84 -12.67 9.29
CA TYR A 55 13.83 -11.69 8.20
C TYR A 55 12.90 -10.50 8.46
N GLN A 56 12.13 -10.52 9.55
CA GLN A 56 11.24 -9.44 9.99
C GLN A 56 10.20 -9.03 8.93
N VAL A 57 9.76 -9.97 8.11
CA VAL A 57 8.88 -9.72 6.97
C VAL A 57 7.42 -10.02 7.36
N PRO A 58 6.50 -9.03 7.32
CA PRO A 58 5.08 -9.27 7.55
C PRO A 58 4.46 -10.17 6.46
N GLY A 59 3.44 -10.98 6.81
CA GLY A 59 2.82 -11.93 5.90
C GLY A 59 2.31 -11.32 4.59
N GLY A 60 1.69 -10.14 4.63
CA GLY A 60 1.23 -9.42 3.44
C GLY A 60 2.36 -9.00 2.49
N MET A 61 3.54 -8.68 3.06
CA MET A 61 4.73 -8.37 2.27
C MET A 61 5.27 -9.62 1.54
N LEU A 62 5.20 -10.80 2.17
CA LEU A 62 5.63 -12.07 1.55
C LEU A 62 4.85 -12.38 0.27
N SER A 63 3.53 -12.20 0.29
CA SER A 63 2.69 -12.42 -0.88
C SER A 63 3.08 -11.52 -2.05
N ASN A 64 3.28 -10.23 -1.79
CA ASN A 64 3.73 -9.27 -2.80
C ASN A 64 5.12 -9.62 -3.34
N LEU A 65 6.03 -10.05 -2.48
CA LEU A 65 7.38 -10.47 -2.85
C LEU A 65 7.37 -11.68 -3.80
N VAL A 66 6.57 -12.70 -3.47
CA VAL A 66 6.41 -13.89 -4.32
C VAL A 66 5.85 -13.50 -5.69
N SER A 67 4.86 -12.61 -5.74
CA SER A 67 4.29 -12.13 -7.01
C SER A 67 5.33 -11.37 -7.85
N GLN A 68 6.08 -10.45 -7.24
CA GLN A 68 7.15 -9.70 -7.94
C GLN A 68 8.24 -10.61 -8.50
N LEU A 69 8.69 -11.61 -7.71
CA LEU A 69 9.70 -12.57 -8.19
C LEU A 69 9.17 -13.47 -9.29
N LYS A 70 7.89 -13.85 -9.25
CA LYS A 70 7.25 -14.62 -10.31
C LYS A 70 7.16 -13.81 -11.60
N GLU A 71 6.75 -12.56 -11.55
CA GLU A 71 6.74 -11.65 -12.71
C GLU A 71 8.13 -11.45 -13.30
N ALA A 72 9.15 -11.37 -12.44
CA ALA A 72 10.55 -11.25 -12.85
C ALA A 72 11.19 -12.62 -13.28
N ARG A 73 10.45 -13.73 -13.21
CA ARG A 73 10.96 -15.09 -13.45
C ARG A 73 12.21 -15.45 -12.64
N ALA A 74 12.24 -15.01 -11.39
CA ALA A 74 13.37 -15.11 -10.45
C ALA A 74 12.94 -15.72 -9.10
N GLU A 75 12.05 -16.72 -9.13
CA GLU A 75 11.51 -17.37 -7.94
C GLU A 75 12.60 -18.11 -7.13
N ASP A 76 13.67 -18.53 -7.79
CA ASP A 76 14.88 -19.11 -7.19
C ASP A 76 15.59 -18.14 -6.25
N LYS A 77 15.46 -16.83 -6.46
CA LYS A 77 16.07 -15.76 -5.64
C LYS A 77 15.31 -15.44 -4.36
N TYR A 78 14.19 -16.10 -4.10
CA TYR A 78 13.32 -15.80 -2.95
C TYR A 78 14.06 -15.68 -1.62
N TYR A 79 14.88 -16.68 -1.27
CA TYR A 79 15.61 -16.66 -0.02
C TYR A 79 16.72 -15.61 0.05
N ASP A 80 17.33 -15.27 -1.07
CA ASP A 80 18.33 -14.19 -1.12
C ASP A 80 17.68 -12.83 -0.88
N VAL A 81 16.50 -12.61 -1.44
CA VAL A 81 15.72 -11.40 -1.16
C VAL A 81 15.29 -11.33 0.31
N LEU A 82 14.85 -12.44 0.89
CA LEU A 82 14.51 -12.46 2.33
C LEU A 82 15.71 -12.08 3.22
N LYS A 83 16.93 -12.49 2.87
CA LYS A 83 18.15 -12.11 3.59
C LYS A 83 18.52 -10.64 3.37
N GLU A 84 18.20 -10.08 2.20
CA GLU A 84 18.51 -8.69 1.86
C GLU A 84 17.55 -7.69 2.53
N ILE A 85 16.31 -8.06 2.81
CA ILE A 85 15.29 -7.17 3.42
C ILE A 85 15.78 -6.55 4.74
N PRO A 86 16.29 -7.30 5.74
CA PRO A 86 16.80 -6.69 6.98
C PRO A 86 17.96 -5.72 6.75
N ARG A 87 18.79 -5.98 5.75
CA ARG A 87 19.94 -5.14 5.41
C ARG A 87 19.46 -3.81 4.81
N VAL A 88 18.55 -3.86 3.83
CA VAL A 88 17.95 -2.65 3.26
C VAL A 88 17.19 -1.86 4.32
N ARG A 89 16.42 -2.56 5.19
CA ARG A 89 15.72 -1.92 6.31
C ARG A 89 16.67 -1.16 7.22
N LYS A 90 17.81 -1.77 7.58
CA LYS A 90 18.83 -1.12 8.41
C LYS A 90 19.39 0.12 7.72
N ASP A 91 19.77 0.02 6.44
CA ASP A 91 20.35 1.11 5.68
C ASP A 91 19.35 2.26 5.49
N PHE A 92 18.05 1.95 5.47
CA PHE A 92 16.95 2.92 5.37
C PHE A 92 16.46 3.46 6.73
N GLY A 93 17.27 3.33 7.79
CA GLY A 93 16.97 3.91 9.10
C GLY A 93 15.92 3.15 9.90
N GLU A 94 15.78 1.86 9.67
CA GLU A 94 14.87 0.94 10.37
C GLU A 94 13.39 1.39 10.34
N PRO A 95 12.83 1.75 9.18
CA PRO A 95 11.42 2.10 9.13
C PRO A 95 10.55 0.92 9.60
N PRO A 96 9.38 1.18 10.22
CA PRO A 96 8.42 0.13 10.50
C PRO A 96 7.96 -0.49 9.18
N LEU A 97 7.89 -1.85 9.12
CA LEU A 97 7.49 -2.56 7.91
C LEU A 97 5.96 -2.64 7.79
N VAL A 98 5.35 -1.48 7.59
CA VAL A 98 3.93 -1.27 7.26
C VAL A 98 3.81 -0.55 5.92
N THR A 99 2.62 -0.47 5.33
CA THR A 99 2.42 0.29 4.09
C THR A 99 2.64 1.80 4.34
N PRO A 100 3.42 2.51 3.50
CA PRO A 100 4.10 2.06 2.28
C PRO A 100 5.54 1.55 2.48
N SER A 101 6.15 1.74 3.63
CA SER A 101 7.58 1.46 3.88
C SER A 101 7.96 0.00 3.65
N SER A 102 7.07 -0.95 3.99
CA SER A 102 7.29 -2.36 3.70
C SER A 102 7.45 -2.65 2.20
N GLN A 103 6.67 -1.99 1.36
CA GLN A 103 6.78 -2.11 -0.10
C GLN A 103 8.07 -1.48 -0.61
N ILE A 104 8.44 -0.32 -0.10
CA ILE A 104 9.68 0.38 -0.48
C ILE A 104 10.90 -0.48 -0.18
N VAL A 105 10.99 -1.00 1.04
CA VAL A 105 12.10 -1.88 1.48
C VAL A 105 12.10 -3.18 0.68
N GLY A 106 10.94 -3.81 0.49
CA GLY A 106 10.82 -5.07 -0.25
C GLY A 106 11.21 -4.94 -1.71
N THR A 107 10.67 -3.95 -2.41
CA THR A 107 11.00 -3.73 -3.82
C THR A 107 12.47 -3.37 -4.01
N GLN A 108 13.06 -2.57 -3.10
CA GLN A 108 14.49 -2.28 -3.17
C GLN A 108 15.35 -3.53 -2.93
N ALA A 109 14.95 -4.40 -2.00
CA ALA A 109 15.65 -5.67 -1.75
C ALA A 109 15.59 -6.61 -2.98
N VAL A 110 14.43 -6.72 -3.63
CA VAL A 110 14.29 -7.45 -4.90
C VAL A 110 15.22 -6.88 -5.95
N LEU A 111 15.24 -5.57 -6.11
CA LEU A 111 16.07 -4.90 -7.11
C LEU A 111 17.56 -5.12 -6.87
N ASN A 112 18.02 -5.04 -5.61
CA ASN A 112 19.41 -5.32 -5.24
C ASN A 112 19.83 -6.73 -5.64
N VAL A 113 18.98 -7.73 -5.38
CA VAL A 113 19.27 -9.14 -5.71
C VAL A 113 19.22 -9.40 -7.20
N LEU A 114 18.23 -8.85 -7.91
CA LEU A 114 18.11 -9.05 -9.36
C LEU A 114 19.27 -8.40 -10.14
N MET A 115 19.73 -7.24 -9.69
CA MET A 115 20.84 -6.53 -10.32
C MET A 115 22.22 -7.12 -9.97
N GLY A 116 22.29 -8.04 -8.99
CA GLY A 116 23.53 -8.65 -8.51
C GLY A 116 24.45 -7.69 -7.74
N GLU A 117 24.07 -6.43 -7.60
CA GLU A 117 24.80 -5.40 -6.87
C GLU A 117 23.84 -4.53 -6.06
N ARG A 118 24.19 -4.34 -4.77
CA ARG A 118 23.38 -3.51 -3.87
C ARG A 118 23.39 -2.03 -4.31
N TYR A 119 22.19 -1.48 -4.41
CA TYR A 119 22.01 -0.06 -4.76
C TYR A 119 22.64 0.38 -6.10
N LYS A 120 22.75 -0.55 -7.05
CA LYS A 120 23.06 -0.21 -8.43
C LYS A 120 21.98 0.66 -9.04
N MET A 121 20.73 0.41 -8.62
CA MET A 121 19.56 1.19 -8.99
C MET A 121 18.68 1.41 -7.77
N PHE A 122 18.05 2.57 -7.70
CA PHE A 122 17.05 2.90 -6.68
C PHE A 122 15.69 3.07 -7.32
N THR A 123 14.64 2.60 -6.64
CA THR A 123 13.27 2.94 -7.00
C THR A 123 13.00 4.42 -6.73
N LYS A 124 11.99 4.98 -7.38
CA LYS A 124 11.56 6.37 -7.14
C LYS A 124 11.17 6.58 -5.68
N GLU A 125 10.45 5.60 -5.12
CA GLU A 125 9.99 5.61 -3.74
C GLU A 125 11.15 5.49 -2.73
N SER A 126 12.18 4.67 -3.04
CA SER A 126 13.39 4.58 -2.22
C SER A 126 14.15 5.91 -2.16
N LYS A 127 14.24 6.61 -3.30
CA LYS A 127 14.86 7.95 -3.34
C LYS A 127 14.07 8.96 -2.51
N LYS A 128 12.74 8.94 -2.60
CA LYS A 128 11.84 9.79 -1.81
C LYS A 128 11.97 9.53 -0.32
N LEU A 129 12.05 8.24 0.09
CA LEU A 129 12.27 7.88 1.48
C LEU A 129 13.60 8.43 1.99
N LEU A 130 14.70 8.22 1.26
CA LEU A 130 16.04 8.71 1.61
C LEU A 130 16.17 10.23 1.52
N MET A 131 15.32 10.90 0.73
CA MET A 131 15.17 12.35 0.71
C MET A 131 14.45 12.89 1.95
N GLY A 132 13.72 12.05 2.70
CA GLY A 132 12.94 12.46 3.88
C GLY A 132 11.49 12.84 3.59
N GLU A 133 10.97 12.59 2.38
CA GLU A 133 9.58 12.89 2.01
C GLU A 133 8.54 12.11 2.84
N PHE A 134 8.95 11.01 3.48
CA PHE A 134 8.10 10.21 4.37
C PHE A 134 8.27 10.55 5.86
N GLY A 135 9.00 11.64 6.16
CA GLY A 135 9.29 12.04 7.54
C GLY A 135 10.52 11.33 8.12
N GLN A 136 10.60 11.33 9.46
CA GLN A 136 11.75 10.78 10.17
C GLN A 136 11.61 9.27 10.41
N THR A 137 12.71 8.55 10.24
CA THR A 137 12.83 7.13 10.57
C THR A 137 13.33 6.93 12.01
N VAL A 138 13.22 5.69 12.51
CA VAL A 138 13.62 5.34 13.90
C VAL A 138 15.12 5.59 14.13
N LYS A 139 15.93 5.28 13.11
CA LYS A 139 17.38 5.53 13.11
C LYS A 139 17.75 6.40 11.91
N PRO A 140 18.92 7.05 11.94
CA PRO A 140 19.40 7.77 10.77
C PRO A 140 19.63 6.82 9.61
N PHE A 141 19.47 7.31 8.39
CA PHE A 141 19.83 6.61 7.17
C PHE A 141 21.33 6.33 7.12
N ASP A 142 21.71 5.24 6.46
CA ASP A 142 23.11 5.03 6.09
C ASP A 142 23.57 6.16 5.15
N LYS A 143 24.63 6.85 5.53
CA LYS A 143 25.10 8.07 4.84
C LYS A 143 25.59 7.79 3.42
N GLU A 144 26.24 6.66 3.19
CA GLU A 144 26.75 6.29 1.87
C GLU A 144 25.59 5.92 0.94
N VAL A 145 24.64 5.15 1.45
CA VAL A 145 23.43 4.75 0.70
C VAL A 145 22.59 6.00 0.39
N GLN A 146 22.39 6.88 1.35
CA GLN A 146 21.67 8.15 1.14
C GLN A 146 22.35 8.99 0.07
N LYS A 147 23.66 9.21 0.16
CA LYS A 147 24.41 9.98 -0.84
C LYS A 147 24.35 9.33 -2.23
N LYS A 148 24.42 8.01 -2.30
CA LYS A 148 24.31 7.28 -3.57
C LYS A 148 22.91 7.45 -4.21
N ALA A 149 21.86 7.55 -3.40
CA ALA A 149 20.48 7.68 -3.86
C ALA A 149 20.09 9.09 -4.31
N ILE A 150 20.47 10.11 -3.53
CA ILE A 150 20.02 11.49 -3.73
C ILE A 150 21.14 12.44 -4.22
N GLY A 151 22.38 11.95 -4.31
CA GLY A 151 23.53 12.75 -4.73
C GLY A 151 23.81 13.93 -3.78
N ASP A 152 23.96 15.13 -4.34
CA ASP A 152 24.22 16.35 -3.59
C ASP A 152 22.94 17.09 -3.14
N ALA A 153 21.76 16.48 -3.34
CA ALA A 153 20.51 17.07 -2.90
C ALA A 153 20.45 17.11 -1.36
N LYS A 154 19.91 18.20 -0.83
CA LYS A 154 19.72 18.35 0.62
C LYS A 154 18.47 17.58 1.05
N PRO A 155 18.59 16.64 2.00
CA PRO A 155 17.42 15.94 2.51
C PRO A 155 16.50 16.86 3.30
N ILE A 156 15.21 16.53 3.31
CA ILE A 156 14.18 17.19 4.10
C ILE A 156 14.40 16.82 5.58
N THR A 157 14.53 17.82 6.44
CA THR A 157 14.74 17.63 7.89
C THR A 157 13.58 18.14 8.73
N CYS A 158 12.67 18.92 8.13
CA CYS A 158 11.40 19.34 8.74
C CYS A 158 10.28 18.33 8.46
N ARG A 159 9.11 18.57 9.02
CA ARG A 159 7.92 17.81 8.66
C ARG A 159 7.56 18.07 7.20
N PRO A 160 7.46 17.03 6.33
CA PRO A 160 7.22 17.24 4.90
C PRO A 160 5.95 18.03 4.59
N ALA A 161 4.91 17.89 5.43
CA ALA A 161 3.67 18.64 5.27
C ALA A 161 3.85 20.17 5.39
N ASP A 162 4.88 20.62 6.10
CA ASP A 162 5.15 22.06 6.28
C ASP A 162 5.72 22.70 4.98
N LEU A 163 6.10 21.87 4.01
CA LEU A 163 6.55 22.31 2.68
C LEU A 163 5.42 22.38 1.66
N ILE A 164 4.21 21.98 2.04
CA ILE A 164 3.03 21.97 1.18
C ILE A 164 2.21 23.20 1.50
N GLU A 165 1.99 24.05 0.51
CA GLU A 165 1.09 25.20 0.68
C GLU A 165 -0.35 24.74 0.90
N PRO A 166 -1.15 25.45 1.71
CA PRO A 166 -2.58 25.19 1.86
C PRO A 166 -3.29 25.26 0.50
N GLN A 167 -4.03 24.22 0.14
CA GLN A 167 -4.63 24.10 -1.19
C GLN A 167 -6.16 24.13 -1.16
N LEU A 168 -6.80 24.03 0.00
CA LEU A 168 -8.26 23.89 0.09
C LEU A 168 -9.01 25.05 -0.55
N GLU A 169 -8.63 26.30 -0.31
CA GLU A 169 -9.28 27.47 -0.89
C GLU A 169 -9.19 27.49 -2.42
N LYS A 170 -8.01 27.11 -2.95
CA LYS A 170 -7.79 27.00 -4.39
C LYS A 170 -8.67 25.90 -5.00
N ILE A 171 -8.68 24.73 -4.36
CA ILE A 171 -9.49 23.58 -4.81
C ILE A 171 -10.98 23.92 -4.74
N GLU A 172 -11.45 24.59 -3.70
CA GLU A 172 -12.82 25.02 -3.55
C GLU A 172 -13.23 26.00 -4.67
N ALA A 173 -12.34 26.90 -5.04
CA ALA A 173 -12.56 27.81 -6.15
C ALA A 173 -12.62 27.09 -7.51
N GLU A 174 -11.72 26.12 -7.73
CA GLU A 174 -11.67 25.33 -8.98
C GLU A 174 -12.91 24.47 -9.18
N MET A 175 -13.46 23.90 -8.10
CA MET A 175 -14.59 22.99 -8.19
C MET A 175 -15.96 23.62 -7.87
N LYS A 176 -16.02 24.92 -7.73
CA LYS A 176 -17.23 25.66 -7.34
C LYS A 176 -18.49 25.25 -8.12
N GLN A 177 -18.36 24.93 -9.41
CA GLN A 177 -19.46 24.50 -10.28
C GLN A 177 -20.06 23.14 -9.88
N TRP A 178 -19.28 22.26 -9.21
CA TRP A 178 -19.70 20.90 -8.84
C TRP A 178 -20.00 20.76 -7.35
N LYS A 179 -19.61 21.75 -6.53
CA LYS A 179 -19.79 21.70 -5.08
C LYS A 179 -21.28 21.71 -4.71
N GLN A 180 -21.73 20.64 -4.07
CA GLN A 180 -23.05 20.53 -3.47
C GLN A 180 -22.99 20.38 -1.95
N GLN A 181 -21.85 19.88 -1.44
CA GLN A 181 -21.56 19.67 -0.02
C GLN A 181 -20.05 19.80 0.23
N ASP A 182 -19.65 19.93 1.50
CA ASP A 182 -18.22 20.14 1.83
C ASP A 182 -17.34 18.92 1.53
N GLU A 183 -17.91 17.71 1.63
CA GLU A 183 -17.23 16.46 1.28
C GLU A 183 -16.83 16.40 -0.20
N ASP A 184 -17.49 17.13 -1.07
CA ASP A 184 -17.12 17.20 -2.49
C ASP A 184 -15.74 17.83 -2.67
N VAL A 185 -15.42 18.86 -1.87
CA VAL A 185 -14.09 19.50 -1.87
C VAL A 185 -13.02 18.52 -1.46
N LEU A 186 -13.27 17.75 -0.40
CA LEU A 186 -12.33 16.74 0.09
C LEU A 186 -12.15 15.60 -0.91
N SER A 187 -13.25 15.15 -1.52
CA SER A 187 -13.22 14.11 -2.56
C SER A 187 -12.38 14.52 -3.76
N TYR A 188 -12.56 15.75 -4.22
CA TYR A 188 -11.78 16.30 -5.33
C TYR A 188 -10.31 16.51 -4.95
N ALA A 189 -10.03 16.98 -3.72
CA ALA A 189 -8.67 17.17 -3.22
C ALA A 189 -7.88 15.86 -3.18
N LEU A 190 -8.53 14.76 -2.79
CA LEU A 190 -7.89 13.45 -2.64
C LEU A 190 -7.86 12.65 -3.95
N PHE A 191 -8.92 12.73 -4.75
CA PHE A 191 -9.13 11.89 -5.93
C PHE A 191 -9.70 12.71 -7.11
N PRO A 192 -8.98 13.71 -7.65
CA PRO A 192 -9.57 14.68 -8.59
C PRO A 192 -10.17 14.03 -9.84
N GLN A 193 -9.57 13.00 -10.39
CA GLN A 193 -10.08 12.32 -11.60
C GLN A 193 -11.37 11.57 -11.30
N VAL A 194 -11.39 10.74 -10.27
CA VAL A 194 -12.55 9.94 -9.87
C VAL A 194 -13.69 10.84 -9.42
N ALA A 195 -13.40 11.88 -8.63
CA ALA A 195 -14.40 12.84 -8.17
C ALA A 195 -15.05 13.57 -9.34
N THR A 196 -14.27 14.01 -10.32
CA THR A 196 -14.80 14.69 -11.51
C THR A 196 -15.77 13.80 -12.30
N GLU A 197 -15.41 12.53 -12.51
CA GLU A 197 -16.32 11.58 -13.18
C GLU A 197 -17.59 11.33 -12.37
N PHE A 198 -17.47 11.22 -11.06
CA PHE A 198 -18.63 11.08 -10.18
C PHE A 198 -19.53 12.33 -10.20
N PHE A 199 -18.97 13.53 -10.22
CA PHE A 199 -19.76 14.77 -10.26
C PHE A 199 -20.53 14.91 -11.58
N LYS A 200 -19.92 14.56 -12.70
CA LYS A 200 -20.62 14.49 -14.01
C LYS A 200 -21.75 13.47 -13.98
N TYR A 201 -21.48 12.27 -13.46
CA TYR A 201 -22.50 11.25 -13.30
C TYR A 201 -23.67 11.73 -12.43
N ARG A 202 -23.36 12.31 -11.26
CA ARG A 202 -24.37 12.87 -10.34
C ARG A 202 -25.22 13.95 -11.00
N GLU A 203 -24.61 14.86 -11.74
CA GLU A 203 -25.30 15.91 -12.47
C GLU A 203 -26.23 15.33 -13.54
N ALA A 204 -25.76 14.37 -14.31
CA ALA A 204 -26.55 13.68 -15.33
C ALA A 204 -27.77 12.96 -14.69
N GLN A 205 -27.58 12.27 -13.56
CA GLN A 205 -28.68 11.65 -12.83
C GLN A 205 -29.71 12.65 -12.32
N GLN A 206 -29.26 13.79 -11.80
CA GLN A 206 -30.17 14.85 -11.35
C GLN A 206 -31.00 15.44 -12.51
N LYS A 207 -30.40 15.54 -13.70
CA LYS A 207 -31.05 16.01 -14.91
C LYS A 207 -31.80 14.89 -15.67
N LYS A 208 -31.76 13.67 -15.16
CA LYS A 208 -32.41 12.46 -15.75
C LYS A 208 -31.95 12.18 -17.18
N VAL A 209 -30.66 12.39 -17.46
CA VAL A 209 -30.02 12.10 -18.74
C VAL A 209 -28.99 11.02 -18.62
N ASP A 210 -28.64 10.36 -19.72
CA ASP A 210 -27.55 9.38 -19.71
C ASP A 210 -26.19 10.10 -19.56
N ALA A 211 -25.45 9.74 -18.53
CA ALA A 211 -24.14 10.32 -18.23
C ALA A 211 -23.12 10.11 -19.36
N SER A 212 -23.29 9.07 -20.19
CA SER A 212 -22.38 8.77 -21.30
C SER A 212 -22.52 9.72 -22.48
N VAL A 213 -23.67 10.38 -22.61
CA VAL A 213 -23.98 11.33 -23.69
C VAL A 213 -24.12 12.77 -23.22
N ALA A 214 -24.06 13.00 -21.91
CA ALA A 214 -24.14 14.33 -21.33
C ALA A 214 -22.84 15.12 -21.55
N ASP A 215 -22.93 16.27 -22.21
CA ASP A 215 -21.81 17.21 -22.29
C ASP A 215 -21.98 18.32 -21.24
N THR A 216 -21.47 18.04 -20.05
CA THR A 216 -21.54 18.96 -18.91
C THR A 216 -20.72 20.22 -19.12
N LYS A 217 -19.71 20.18 -20.01
CA LYS A 217 -18.84 21.33 -20.30
C LYS A 217 -19.58 22.41 -21.12
N ASN A 218 -20.40 21.98 -22.03
CA ASN A 218 -21.21 22.88 -22.88
C ASN A 218 -22.68 22.97 -22.42
N GLY A 219 -23.04 22.31 -21.33
CA GLY A 219 -24.40 22.30 -20.80
C GLY A 219 -25.41 21.56 -21.69
N ALA A 220 -24.93 20.66 -22.57
CA ALA A 220 -25.77 19.88 -23.44
C ALA A 220 -26.17 18.54 -22.77
N TYR A 221 -27.45 18.35 -22.58
CA TYR A 221 -28.05 17.18 -21.98
C TYR A 221 -29.08 16.60 -22.94
N PRO A 222 -28.68 15.64 -23.80
CA PRO A 222 -29.62 15.00 -24.71
C PRO A 222 -30.72 14.27 -23.93
N VAL A 223 -31.96 14.45 -24.31
CA VAL A 223 -33.14 13.81 -23.70
C VAL A 223 -33.42 12.51 -24.43
#